data_f11737171ae7844dc9e1338a0b51788e
#
_entry.id   f11737171ae7844dc9e1338a0b51788e
#
_cell.length_a   1.000
_cell.length_b   1.000
_cell.length_c   1.000
_cell.angle_alpha   90.00
_cell.angle_beta   90.00
_cell.angle_gamma   90.00
#
_symmetry.space_group_name_H-M   'P 1'
#
loop_
_entity.id
_entity.type
_entity.pdbx_description
1 polymer ?
#
loop_
_entity_poly.entity_id
_entity_poly.type
_entity_poly.pdbx_seq_one_letter_code
_entity_poly.pdbx_strand_id
1 'polypeptide(L)'
;MDVIDLIALLRTAVESGASDIHLKLGQPPVVRLDGDLEQMEGVPALSEMDLDTVLDAVTMISPRRRDTFEDTGDLDIAYSNPTLPRFRVNGFRQRGATSFAFRVIPNEVPNFEKMRLPPGVRLLSENHKGLFLVTGGTGSG
;
A
#
# COMPACT_ATOMS: atom_id res chain seq x y z
N MET A 1 -25.52 -9.64 2.49
CA MET A 1 -24.39 -8.82 2.97
C MET A 1 -23.44 -8.76 1.80
N ASP A 2 -23.28 -7.57 1.20
CA ASP A 2 -22.47 -7.45 0.00
C ASP A 2 -21.00 -7.59 0.37
N VAL A 3 -20.28 -8.45 -0.34
CA VAL A 3 -18.85 -8.65 -0.19
C VAL A 3 -18.12 -7.40 -0.64
N ILE A 4 -17.01 -7.07 0.00
CA ILE A 4 -16.21 -5.87 -0.30
C ILE A 4 -15.83 -5.77 -1.78
N ASP A 5 -16.10 -4.63 -2.39
CA ASP A 5 -15.52 -4.28 -3.69
C ASP A 5 -14.12 -3.66 -3.48
N LEU A 6 -13.09 -4.52 -3.55
CA LEU A 6 -11.70 -4.09 -3.34
C LEU A 6 -11.27 -3.00 -4.33
N ILE A 7 -11.70 -3.06 -5.59
CA ILE A 7 -11.29 -2.08 -6.61
C ILE A 7 -11.90 -0.72 -6.31
N ALA A 8 -13.19 -0.67 -5.94
CA ALA A 8 -13.85 0.56 -5.56
C ALA A 8 -13.23 1.16 -4.29
N LEU A 9 -12.94 0.34 -3.29
CA LEU A 9 -12.28 0.77 -2.06
C LEU A 9 -10.90 1.36 -2.32
N LEU A 10 -10.04 0.65 -3.07
CA LEU A 10 -8.70 1.13 -3.40
C LEU A 10 -8.74 2.41 -4.23
N ARG A 11 -9.71 2.55 -5.14
CA ARG A 11 -9.92 3.77 -5.93
C ARG A 11 -10.24 4.94 -5.04
N THR A 12 -11.22 4.82 -4.16
CA THR A 12 -11.59 5.88 -3.21
C THR A 12 -10.41 6.30 -2.34
N ALA A 13 -9.64 5.34 -1.84
CA ALA A 13 -8.45 5.64 -1.05
C ALA A 13 -7.38 6.40 -1.87
N VAL A 14 -7.11 5.99 -3.11
CA VAL A 14 -6.14 6.69 -3.99
C VAL A 14 -6.62 8.08 -4.36
N GLU A 15 -7.89 8.26 -4.66
CA GLU A 15 -8.49 9.56 -4.98
C GLU A 15 -8.45 10.52 -3.78
N SER A 16 -8.54 10.01 -2.55
CA SER A 16 -8.33 10.82 -1.34
C SER A 16 -6.87 11.18 -1.04
N GLY A 17 -5.91 10.64 -1.81
CA GLY A 17 -4.48 10.90 -1.62
C GLY A 17 -3.80 9.97 -0.60
N ALA A 18 -4.40 8.82 -0.29
CA ALA A 18 -3.82 7.87 0.65
C ALA A 18 -2.49 7.29 0.16
N SER A 19 -1.50 7.23 1.05
CA SER A 19 -0.23 6.54 0.81
C SER A 19 -0.29 5.05 1.16
N ASP A 20 -1.07 4.70 2.18
CA ASP A 20 -1.23 3.33 2.65
C ASP A 20 -2.70 3.07 2.99
N ILE A 21 -3.15 1.82 2.80
CA ILE A 21 -4.48 1.34 3.16
C ILE A 21 -4.32 0.09 4.01
N HIS A 22 -4.97 0.05 5.17
CA HIS A 22 -4.91 -1.06 6.11
C HIS A 22 -6.29 -1.71 6.21
N LEU A 23 -6.32 -3.03 6.01
CA LEU A 23 -7.53 -3.85 6.11
C LEU A 23 -7.36 -4.84 7.27
N LYS A 24 -8.27 -4.78 8.24
CA LYS A 24 -8.25 -5.63 9.45
C LYS A 24 -9.65 -6.11 9.79
N LEU A 25 -9.71 -7.32 10.33
CA LEU A 25 -10.96 -7.90 10.81
C LEU A 25 -11.64 -7.02 11.87
N GLY A 26 -12.96 -6.84 11.74
CA GLY A 26 -13.79 -6.15 12.72
C GLY A 26 -13.60 -4.63 12.78
N GLN A 27 -12.91 -4.05 11.81
CA GLN A 27 -12.68 -2.59 11.70
C GLN A 27 -12.99 -2.11 10.28
N PRO A 28 -13.50 -0.87 10.12
CA PRO A 28 -13.51 -0.22 8.82
C PRO A 28 -12.08 -0.12 8.26
N PRO A 29 -11.90 -0.08 6.94
CA PRO A 29 -10.61 0.20 6.34
C PRO A 29 -10.00 1.50 6.89
N VAL A 30 -8.70 1.49 7.13
CA VAL A 30 -7.95 2.65 7.61
C VAL A 30 -6.97 3.10 6.54
N VAL A 31 -6.96 4.38 6.23
CA VAL A 31 -6.05 5.00 5.26
C VAL A 31 -5.04 5.89 5.96
N ARG A 32 -3.87 6.06 5.34
CA ARG A 32 -2.89 7.06 5.76
C ARG A 32 -2.94 8.26 4.83
N LEU A 33 -3.33 9.41 5.37
CA LEU A 33 -3.41 10.69 4.68
C LEU A 33 -2.42 11.66 5.33
N ASP A 34 -1.49 12.20 4.57
CA ASP A 34 -0.47 13.16 5.05
C ASP A 34 0.26 12.72 6.34
N GLY A 35 0.40 11.40 6.54
CA GLY A 35 1.06 10.80 7.70
C GLY A 35 0.10 10.31 8.79
N ASP A 36 -1.12 10.83 8.86
CA ASP A 36 -2.12 10.48 9.86
C ASP A 36 -2.97 9.28 9.42
N LEU A 37 -3.44 8.49 10.38
CA LEU A 37 -4.31 7.34 10.15
C LEU A 37 -5.76 7.72 10.38
N GLU A 38 -6.59 7.51 9.37
CA GLU A 38 -8.02 7.82 9.38
C GLU A 38 -8.85 6.62 8.93
N GLN A 39 -10.02 6.42 9.52
CA GLN A 39 -10.97 5.41 9.05
C GLN A 39 -11.69 5.92 7.80
N MET A 40 -11.90 5.04 6.82
CA MET A 40 -12.70 5.38 5.65
C MET A 40 -14.19 5.51 6.05
N GLU A 41 -14.74 6.69 5.83
CA GLU A 41 -16.16 6.95 6.11
C GLU A 41 -17.07 6.15 5.18
N GLY A 42 -18.20 5.70 5.71
CA GLY A 42 -19.22 4.99 4.94
C GLY A 42 -18.88 3.55 4.56
N VAL A 43 -17.71 3.04 4.95
CA VAL A 43 -17.32 1.65 4.76
C VAL A 43 -17.52 0.87 6.06
N PRO A 44 -18.29 -0.24 6.06
CA PRO A 44 -18.50 -1.02 7.26
C PRO A 44 -17.23 -1.73 7.75
N ALA A 45 -17.28 -2.22 8.98
CA ALA A 45 -16.23 -3.08 9.52
C ALA A 45 -16.11 -4.37 8.68
N LEU A 46 -14.87 -4.75 8.38
CA LEU A 46 -14.55 -5.90 7.52
C LEU A 46 -14.81 -7.22 8.23
N SER A 47 -15.44 -8.14 7.52
CA SER A 47 -15.64 -9.54 7.92
C SER A 47 -14.47 -10.43 7.49
N GLU A 48 -14.43 -11.67 7.97
CA GLU A 48 -13.49 -12.69 7.47
C GLU A 48 -13.67 -12.94 5.97
N MET A 49 -14.92 -12.98 5.50
CA MET A 49 -15.25 -13.18 4.08
C MET A 49 -14.67 -12.05 3.20
N ASP A 50 -14.72 -10.80 3.69
CA ASP A 50 -14.11 -9.68 2.97
C ASP A 50 -12.61 -9.85 2.84
N LEU A 51 -11.93 -10.24 3.92
CA LEU A 51 -10.48 -10.46 3.92
C LEU A 51 -10.07 -11.67 3.07
N ASP A 52 -10.86 -12.73 3.04
CA ASP A 52 -10.64 -13.86 2.13
C ASP A 52 -10.81 -13.43 0.67
N THR A 53 -11.80 -12.61 0.37
CA THR A 53 -11.99 -12.02 -0.97
C THR A 53 -10.81 -11.16 -1.39
N VAL A 54 -10.25 -10.38 -0.46
CA VAL A 54 -9.02 -9.61 -0.70
C VAL A 54 -7.85 -10.55 -0.99
N LEU A 55 -7.68 -11.63 -0.21
CA LEU A 55 -6.62 -12.62 -0.43
C LEU A 55 -6.73 -13.25 -1.82
N ASP A 56 -7.94 -13.66 -2.23
CA ASP A 56 -8.18 -14.20 -3.57
C ASP A 56 -7.81 -13.20 -4.67
N ALA A 57 -8.24 -11.96 -4.53
CA ALA A 57 -7.98 -10.91 -5.52
C ALA A 57 -6.48 -10.64 -5.69
N VAL A 58 -5.71 -10.53 -4.59
CA VAL A 58 -4.28 -10.21 -4.68
C VAL A 58 -3.42 -11.40 -5.11
N THR A 59 -3.89 -12.64 -4.88
CA THR A 59 -3.17 -13.86 -5.26
C THR A 59 -3.65 -14.48 -6.58
N MET A 60 -4.66 -13.90 -7.23
CA MET A 60 -5.29 -14.43 -8.44
C MET A 60 -4.28 -14.76 -9.56
N ILE A 61 -3.28 -13.92 -9.77
CA ILE A 61 -2.24 -14.14 -10.79
C ILE A 61 -1.13 -15.09 -10.33
N SER A 62 -1.10 -15.49 -9.06
CA SER A 62 -0.07 -16.35 -8.49
C SER A 62 -0.65 -17.25 -7.39
N PRO A 63 -1.42 -18.30 -7.73
CA PRO A 63 -2.10 -19.16 -6.76
C PRO A 63 -1.16 -19.78 -5.72
N ARG A 64 0.07 -20.11 -6.10
CA ARG A 64 1.09 -20.62 -5.16
C ARG A 64 1.39 -19.67 -4.00
N ARG A 65 1.18 -18.36 -4.17
CA ARG A 65 1.35 -17.38 -3.11
C ARG A 65 0.25 -17.50 -2.06
N ARG A 66 -0.96 -17.90 -2.47
CA ARG A 66 -2.03 -18.21 -1.54
C ARG A 66 -1.66 -19.38 -0.65
N ASP A 67 -1.23 -20.49 -1.26
CA ASP A 67 -0.83 -21.69 -0.53
C ASP A 67 0.30 -21.36 0.47
N THR A 68 1.31 -20.60 0.02
CA THR A 68 2.40 -20.16 0.90
C THR A 68 1.87 -19.31 2.07
N PHE A 69 0.93 -18.41 1.83
CA PHE A 69 0.34 -17.59 2.88
C PHE A 69 -0.46 -18.43 3.89
N GLU A 70 -1.20 -19.44 3.42
CA GLU A 70 -1.92 -20.36 4.31
C GLU A 70 -0.97 -21.11 5.25
N ASP A 71 0.20 -21.51 4.75
CA ASP A 71 1.22 -22.23 5.51
C ASP A 71 2.02 -21.30 6.45
N THR A 72 2.44 -20.14 5.97
CA THR A 72 3.39 -19.26 6.68
C THR A 72 2.74 -18.10 7.42
N GLY A 73 1.56 -17.65 6.97
CA GLY A 73 0.88 -16.46 7.46
C GLY A 73 1.53 -15.15 7.01
N ASP A 74 2.40 -15.18 5.99
CA ASP A 74 3.10 -14.01 5.45
C ASP A 74 2.99 -13.96 3.92
N LEU A 75 2.65 -12.77 3.39
CA LEU A 75 2.50 -12.50 1.96
C LEU A 75 3.13 -11.14 1.65
N ASP A 76 4.06 -11.11 0.71
CA ASP A 76 4.56 -9.86 0.09
C ASP A 76 4.41 -9.99 -1.42
N ILE A 77 3.55 -9.17 -2.02
CA ILE A 77 3.19 -9.26 -3.44
C ILE A 77 2.93 -7.87 -4.03
N ALA A 78 3.20 -7.73 -5.32
CA ALA A 78 2.74 -6.57 -6.08
C ALA A 78 1.33 -6.82 -6.62
N TYR A 79 0.44 -5.90 -6.40
CA TYR A 79 -0.91 -5.90 -6.96
C TYR A 79 -1.06 -4.78 -7.98
N SER A 80 -1.62 -5.08 -9.14
CA SER A 80 -1.89 -4.11 -10.18
C SER A 80 -3.25 -4.35 -10.82
N ASN A 81 -3.94 -3.26 -11.14
CA ASN A 81 -5.18 -3.25 -11.88
C ASN A 81 -5.08 -2.17 -12.96
N PRO A 82 -5.65 -2.37 -14.17
CA PRO A 82 -5.53 -1.39 -15.27
C PRO A 82 -6.03 0.02 -14.94
N THR A 83 -6.93 0.15 -13.96
CA THR A 83 -7.58 1.43 -13.58
C THR A 83 -7.01 2.05 -12.31
N LEU A 84 -5.99 1.43 -11.70
CA LEU A 84 -5.40 1.85 -10.42
C LEU A 84 -3.88 1.93 -10.54
N PRO A 85 -3.21 2.71 -9.68
CA PRO A 85 -1.76 2.61 -9.53
C PRO A 85 -1.37 1.20 -9.05
N ARG A 86 -0.09 0.89 -9.11
CA ARG A 86 0.44 -0.34 -8.52
C ARG A 86 0.45 -0.23 -7.01
N PHE A 87 0.27 -1.37 -6.34
CA PHE A 87 0.41 -1.48 -4.89
C PHE A 87 1.46 -2.53 -4.53
N ARG A 88 2.21 -2.27 -3.47
CA ARG A 88 2.88 -3.32 -2.72
C ARG A 88 1.93 -3.75 -1.63
N VAL A 89 1.64 -5.03 -1.57
CA VAL A 89 0.70 -5.62 -0.61
C VAL A 89 1.48 -6.53 0.33
N ASN A 90 1.37 -6.26 1.60
CA ASN A 90 1.79 -7.17 2.65
C ASN A 90 0.55 -7.75 3.33
N GLY A 91 0.41 -9.06 3.28
CA GLY A 91 -0.61 -9.81 4.01
C GLY A 91 0.03 -10.53 5.19
N PHE A 92 -0.60 -10.51 6.34
CA PHE A 92 -0.08 -11.12 7.55
C PHE A 92 -1.20 -11.58 8.48
N ARG A 93 -0.88 -12.53 9.37
CA ARG A 93 -1.82 -12.95 10.42
C ARG A 93 -1.53 -12.20 11.71
N GLN A 94 -2.58 -11.62 12.26
CA GLN A 94 -2.55 -10.94 13.55
C GLN A 94 -3.65 -11.54 14.45
N ARG A 95 -3.26 -12.15 15.57
CA ARG A 95 -4.19 -12.81 16.50
C ARG A 95 -5.09 -13.86 15.82
N GLY A 96 -4.55 -14.57 14.84
CA GLY A 96 -5.27 -15.59 14.07
C GLY A 96 -6.09 -15.05 12.89
N ALA A 97 -6.30 -13.75 12.78
CA ALA A 97 -7.03 -13.14 11.68
C ALA A 97 -6.08 -12.60 10.59
N THR A 98 -6.52 -12.70 9.35
CA THR A 98 -5.81 -12.11 8.20
C THR A 98 -5.92 -10.58 8.23
N SER A 99 -4.84 -9.92 7.88
CA SER A 99 -4.76 -8.47 7.74
C SER A 99 -3.93 -8.10 6.52
N PHE A 100 -4.20 -6.94 5.91
CA PHE A 100 -3.47 -6.45 4.75
C PHE A 100 -3.02 -5.01 4.94
N ALA A 101 -1.84 -4.72 4.39
CA ALA A 101 -1.35 -3.37 4.20
C ALA A 101 -1.04 -3.17 2.71
N PHE A 102 -1.75 -2.24 2.07
CA PHE A 102 -1.52 -1.82 0.69
C PHE A 102 -0.75 -0.51 0.71
N ARG A 103 0.41 -0.47 0.07
CA ARG A 103 1.15 0.76 -0.18
C ARG A 103 1.00 1.18 -1.63
N VAL A 104 0.56 2.40 -1.84
CA VAL A 104 0.47 2.99 -3.18
C VAL A 104 1.88 3.21 -3.73
N ILE A 105 2.16 2.69 -4.93
CA ILE A 105 3.41 2.95 -5.65
C ILE A 105 3.11 4.02 -6.69
N PRO A 106 3.67 5.24 -6.56
CA PRO A 106 3.46 6.28 -7.55
C PRO A 106 3.90 5.83 -8.95
N ASN A 107 3.09 6.13 -9.96
CA ASN A 107 3.42 5.82 -11.36
C ASN A 107 4.49 6.74 -11.93
N GLU A 108 4.68 7.91 -11.32
CA GLU A 108 5.65 8.90 -11.76
C GLU A 108 6.75 9.07 -10.70
N VAL A 109 7.98 9.12 -11.15
CA VAL A 109 9.09 9.57 -10.29
C VAL A 109 8.93 11.09 -10.09
N PRO A 110 8.79 11.57 -8.86
CA PRO A 110 8.69 13.00 -8.62
C PRO A 110 9.98 13.70 -9.07
N ASN A 111 9.84 14.85 -9.75
CA ASN A 111 10.98 15.67 -10.14
C ASN A 111 11.52 16.49 -8.94
N PHE A 112 12.70 17.11 -9.11
CA PHE A 112 13.36 17.90 -8.07
C PHE A 112 12.47 19.03 -7.54
N GLU A 113 11.68 19.66 -8.41
CA GLU A 113 10.78 20.75 -8.04
C GLU A 113 9.61 20.28 -7.18
N LYS A 114 8.96 19.17 -7.55
CA LYS A 114 7.89 18.53 -6.77
C LYS A 114 8.39 18.07 -5.39
N MET A 115 9.63 17.58 -5.33
CA MET A 115 10.26 17.14 -4.08
C MET A 115 10.79 18.29 -3.22
N ARG A 116 10.77 19.53 -3.73
CA ARG A 116 11.31 20.73 -3.04
C ARG A 116 12.74 20.53 -2.53
N LEU A 117 13.56 19.80 -3.27
CA LEU A 117 14.94 19.54 -2.89
C LEU A 117 15.80 20.79 -3.00
N PRO A 118 16.78 20.96 -2.10
CA PRO A 118 17.75 22.05 -2.23
C PRO A 118 18.47 22.01 -3.58
N PRO A 119 18.76 23.18 -4.20
CA PRO A 119 19.41 23.24 -5.52
C PRO A 119 20.72 22.46 -5.62
N GLY A 120 21.48 22.38 -4.52
CA GLY A 120 22.71 21.60 -4.44
C GLY A 120 22.54 20.11 -4.73
N VAL A 121 21.39 19.52 -4.43
CA VAL A 121 21.12 18.11 -4.70
C VAL A 121 21.12 17.83 -6.20
N ARG A 122 20.58 18.73 -7.00
CA ARG A 122 20.62 18.62 -8.47
C ARG A 122 22.04 18.64 -8.99
N LEU A 123 22.88 19.57 -8.51
CA LEU A 123 24.29 19.64 -8.89
C LEU A 123 25.05 18.35 -8.52
N LEU A 124 24.76 17.77 -7.35
CA LEU A 124 25.37 16.52 -6.92
C LEU A 124 24.96 15.34 -7.81
N SER A 125 23.69 15.29 -8.28
CA SER A 125 23.20 14.22 -9.14
C SER A 125 23.83 14.22 -10.56
N GLU A 126 24.39 15.34 -11.00
CA GLU A 126 25.05 15.49 -12.30
C GLU A 126 26.51 15.04 -12.29
N ASN A 127 27.06 14.71 -11.12
CA ASN A 127 28.46 14.24 -11.03
C ASN A 127 28.60 12.80 -11.51
N HIS A 128 29.60 12.58 -12.37
CA HIS A 128 29.88 11.26 -12.95
C HIS A 128 30.74 10.36 -12.05
N LYS A 129 31.35 10.89 -10.99
CA LYS A 129 32.24 10.16 -10.08
C LYS A 129 32.05 10.64 -8.65
N GLY A 130 32.17 9.71 -7.70
CA GLY A 130 32.07 9.99 -6.28
C GLY A 130 30.92 9.24 -5.62
N LEU A 131 30.83 9.35 -4.30
CA LEU A 131 29.78 8.79 -3.47
C LEU A 131 29.15 9.93 -2.68
N PHE A 132 27.84 10.06 -2.78
CA PHE A 132 27.05 10.99 -1.98
C PHE A 132 26.18 10.20 -1.02
N LEU A 133 26.26 10.51 0.26
CA LEU A 133 25.44 9.90 1.30
C LEU A 133 24.36 10.88 1.74
N VAL A 134 23.11 10.45 1.65
CA VAL A 134 21.96 11.15 2.20
C VAL A 134 21.54 10.43 3.46
N THR A 135 21.54 11.11 4.59
CA THR A 135 21.23 10.53 5.90
C THR A 135 20.13 11.31 6.58
N GLY A 136 19.31 10.62 7.37
CA GLY A 136 18.23 11.23 8.13
C GLY A 136 17.40 10.18 8.84
N GLY A 137 16.52 10.62 9.74
CA GLY A 137 15.55 9.74 10.38
C GLY A 137 14.47 9.26 9.39
N THR A 138 13.78 8.18 9.70
CA THR A 138 12.65 7.69 8.90
C THR A 138 11.57 8.78 8.83
N GLY A 139 11.14 9.12 7.62
CA GLY A 139 10.14 10.17 7.39
C GLY A 139 10.69 11.59 7.37
N SER A 140 12.00 11.79 7.32
CA SER A 140 12.62 13.13 7.25
C SER A 140 12.65 13.77 5.85
N GLY A 141 12.04 13.13 4.87
CA GLY A 141 11.93 13.64 3.50
C GLY A 141 12.73 12.88 2.49
#